data_8b0e9f58d3b60e369cbf043331001162
#
_entry.id   8b0e9f58d3b60e369cbf043331001162
#
_cell.length_a   1.000
_cell.length_b   1.000
_cell.length_c   1.000
_cell.angle_alpha   90.00
_cell.angle_beta   90.00
_cell.angle_gamma   90.00
#
_symmetry.space_group_name_H-M   'P 1'
#
loop_
_entity.id
_entity.type
_entity.pdbx_description
1 polymer ?
#
loop_
_entity_poly.entity_id
_entity_poly.type
_entity_poly.pdbx_seq_one_letter_code
_entity_poly.pdbx_strand_id
1 'polypeptide(L)'
;ARQQAVRPSQRRGLAAPASGSFQYQSGEAKGVKYASRDFAGPTTTLALVAKAGTRYQPLPGLTEGLANFAFRGTERRSTLRIVRESELLGASLNAHHSRENLVLEAKFLRDDLPYFVELLGEVASSTKYQPHVYAEEVLPMIHFAHKRFLASVTDMATQSAHSLAFHRGLGVPTASAAPTPYTKYLDAETIEYYSKIAYAKPNFAVVANGADHGDFSKWVSEFFDDVPSSALDESKTGADQSKYYGGEERIAHDSGNAMVIAFPGSSSFTGKFYKPEIAVLSSLLGGESAVKWSSGFTKLGQAAAPGAKVKTTSAIYSDAGLLYTTITGSAKAVAQTAKAAVEAIQKIAAGEISSEEVSKAKAAAKFKELEHGQDIRAGLELTGSGLIHNTQPYQIDEVAKKIDSVSEESLKKAAKELLENRASVSSVGDLFVLPYAEDLGLKA
;
A
#
# COMPACT_ATOMS: atom_id res chain seq x y z
N ALA A 1 54.33 31.75 -39.73
CA ALA A 1 52.96 31.37 -39.51
C ALA A 1 52.90 29.95 -38.82
N ARG A 2 52.71 29.92 -37.52
CA ARG A 2 52.48 28.64 -36.79
C ARG A 2 50.99 28.37 -36.76
N GLN A 3 50.55 27.31 -37.45
CA GLN A 3 49.23 26.78 -37.33
C GLN A 3 49.05 26.09 -35.93
N GLN A 4 48.20 26.66 -35.07
CA GLN A 4 47.78 26.01 -33.85
C GLN A 4 46.78 24.92 -34.23
N ALA A 5 47.14 23.66 -34.00
CA ALA A 5 46.24 22.53 -34.09
C ALA A 5 45.15 22.63 -32.99
N VAL A 6 43.92 22.88 -33.41
CA VAL A 6 42.74 22.83 -32.54
C VAL A 6 42.56 21.39 -32.11
N ARG A 7 42.79 21.07 -30.84
CA ARG A 7 42.46 19.78 -30.25
C ARG A 7 40.95 19.60 -30.28
N PRO A 8 40.42 18.50 -30.83
CA PRO A 8 39.00 18.24 -30.74
C PRO A 8 38.60 18.11 -29.25
N SER A 9 37.64 18.93 -28.84
CA SER A 9 37.03 18.81 -27.52
C SER A 9 36.42 17.40 -27.39
N GLN A 10 36.99 16.58 -26.53
CA GLN A 10 36.33 15.33 -26.13
C GLN A 10 34.96 15.72 -25.56
N ARG A 11 33.91 15.49 -26.34
CA ARG A 11 32.55 15.46 -25.81
C ARG A 11 32.58 14.33 -24.77
N ARG A 12 32.53 14.70 -23.49
CA ARG A 12 32.13 13.74 -22.46
C ARG A 12 30.76 13.22 -22.88
N GLY A 13 30.71 12.01 -23.40
CA GLY A 13 29.46 11.30 -23.60
C GLY A 13 28.77 11.30 -22.26
N LEU A 14 27.53 11.78 -22.20
CA LEU A 14 26.66 11.50 -21.09
C LEU A 14 26.68 9.97 -20.98
N ALA A 15 27.16 9.46 -19.86
CA ALA A 15 27.08 8.03 -19.60
C ALA A 15 25.63 7.62 -19.90
N ALA A 16 25.48 6.65 -20.81
CA ALA A 16 24.15 6.09 -21.05
C ALA A 16 23.57 5.72 -19.70
N PRO A 17 22.33 6.11 -19.37
CA PRO A 17 21.72 5.70 -18.12
C PRO A 17 21.86 4.17 -18.04
N ALA A 18 22.36 3.67 -16.93
CA ALA A 18 22.50 2.24 -16.73
C ALA A 18 21.12 1.62 -17.01
N SER A 19 21.03 0.80 -18.07
CA SER A 19 19.81 0.13 -18.48
C SER A 19 19.58 -1.06 -17.54
N GLY A 20 19.18 -0.76 -16.31
CA GLY A 20 18.74 -1.78 -15.35
C GLY A 20 17.45 -2.45 -15.81
N SER A 21 17.26 -3.70 -15.47
CA SER A 21 16.02 -4.40 -15.74
C SER A 21 14.90 -3.88 -14.85
N PHE A 22 13.72 -3.61 -15.42
CA PHE A 22 12.49 -3.35 -14.64
C PHE A 22 11.81 -4.65 -14.17
N GLN A 23 12.36 -5.80 -14.53
CA GLN A 23 11.80 -7.10 -14.17
C GLN A 23 12.43 -7.64 -12.90
N TYR A 24 11.59 -8.11 -11.98
CA TYR A 24 12.06 -8.84 -10.82
C TYR A 24 12.47 -10.26 -11.19
N GLN A 25 13.65 -10.65 -10.74
CA GLN A 25 14.09 -12.03 -10.69
C GLN A 25 13.73 -12.58 -9.32
N SER A 26 13.06 -13.72 -9.27
CA SER A 26 12.65 -14.36 -8.02
C SER A 26 13.35 -15.70 -7.83
N GLY A 27 13.55 -16.06 -6.58
CA GLY A 27 14.13 -17.34 -6.17
C GLY A 27 13.69 -17.73 -4.77
N GLU A 28 14.19 -18.87 -4.34
CA GLU A 28 14.02 -19.38 -2.99
C GLU A 28 15.36 -19.87 -2.45
N ALA A 29 15.71 -19.48 -1.23
CA ALA A 29 16.93 -19.87 -0.56
C ALA A 29 16.59 -20.39 0.85
N LYS A 30 16.86 -21.67 1.14
CA LYS A 30 16.58 -22.33 2.42
C LYS A 30 15.14 -22.09 2.95
N GLY A 31 14.15 -22.10 2.05
CA GLY A 31 12.74 -21.88 2.40
C GLY A 31 12.32 -20.40 2.51
N VAL A 32 13.23 -19.46 2.26
CA VAL A 32 12.92 -18.02 2.19
C VAL A 32 12.72 -17.62 0.74
N LYS A 33 11.57 -17.08 0.43
CA LYS A 33 11.26 -16.51 -0.88
C LYS A 33 11.93 -15.14 -1.00
N TYR A 34 12.58 -14.88 -2.12
CA TYR A 34 13.20 -13.58 -2.38
C TYR A 34 13.03 -13.15 -3.82
N ALA A 35 13.10 -11.84 -4.04
CA ALA A 35 13.17 -11.27 -5.38
C ALA A 35 14.09 -10.06 -5.40
N SER A 36 14.78 -9.86 -6.51
CA SER A 36 15.60 -8.68 -6.71
C SER A 36 15.40 -8.07 -8.09
N ARG A 37 15.60 -6.76 -8.17
CA ARG A 37 15.64 -5.99 -9.39
C ARG A 37 16.87 -5.10 -9.35
N ASP A 38 17.80 -5.31 -10.26
CA ASP A 38 18.99 -4.47 -10.38
C ASP A 38 18.80 -3.42 -11.47
N PHE A 39 18.90 -2.15 -11.10
CA PHE A 39 18.94 -1.02 -12.02
C PHE A 39 20.32 -0.34 -12.03
N ALA A 40 21.36 -1.02 -11.54
CA ALA A 40 22.74 -0.57 -11.50
C ALA A 40 22.94 0.81 -10.83
N GLY A 41 22.06 1.17 -9.89
CA GLY A 41 22.14 2.40 -9.11
C GLY A 41 23.12 2.30 -7.94
N PRO A 42 23.50 3.45 -7.33
CA PRO A 42 24.42 3.47 -6.18
C PRO A 42 23.75 3.12 -4.87
N THR A 43 22.43 3.07 -4.81
CA THR A 43 21.65 2.80 -3.61
C THR A 43 20.81 1.56 -3.77
N THR A 44 20.65 0.83 -2.67
CA THR A 44 19.76 -0.32 -2.55
C THR A 44 18.65 -0.04 -1.56
N THR A 45 17.45 -0.49 -1.86
CA THR A 45 16.36 -0.58 -0.90
C THR A 45 15.98 -2.03 -0.72
N LEU A 46 16.07 -2.50 0.51
CA LEU A 46 15.78 -3.85 0.93
C LEU A 46 14.51 -3.83 1.79
N ALA A 47 13.58 -4.72 1.54
CA ALA A 47 12.37 -4.88 2.34
C ALA A 47 12.14 -6.35 2.71
N LEU A 48 11.86 -6.58 3.98
CA LEU A 48 11.23 -7.80 4.46
C LEU A 48 9.72 -7.53 4.51
N VAL A 49 8.97 -8.24 3.70
CA VAL A 49 7.50 -8.14 3.63
C VAL A 49 6.93 -9.37 4.29
N ALA A 50 6.18 -9.20 5.38
CA ALA A 50 5.57 -10.31 6.10
C ALA A 50 4.04 -10.25 5.99
N LYS A 51 3.41 -11.41 5.89
CA LYS A 51 1.96 -11.60 5.93
C LYS A 51 1.46 -11.42 7.38
N ALA A 52 1.59 -10.20 7.87
CA ALA A 52 1.32 -9.82 9.25
C ALA A 52 0.57 -8.49 9.36
N GLY A 53 -0.18 -8.12 8.33
CA GLY A 53 -1.05 -6.95 8.35
C GLY A 53 -2.24 -7.11 9.30
N THR A 54 -3.02 -6.05 9.46
CA THR A 54 -4.16 -6.04 10.39
C THR A 54 -5.25 -7.07 10.04
N ARG A 55 -5.26 -7.56 8.81
CA ARG A 55 -6.10 -8.67 8.35
C ARG A 55 -5.86 -9.98 9.10
N TYR A 56 -4.61 -10.22 9.48
CA TYR A 56 -4.15 -11.51 10.03
C TYR A 56 -3.94 -11.50 11.54
N GLN A 57 -4.01 -10.32 12.17
CA GLN A 57 -3.81 -10.20 13.60
C GLN A 57 -4.99 -10.80 14.38
N PRO A 58 -4.75 -11.66 15.37
CA PRO A 58 -5.82 -12.20 16.24
C PRO A 58 -6.35 -11.18 17.25
N LEU A 59 -5.55 -10.18 17.60
CA LEU A 59 -5.90 -9.08 18.52
C LEU A 59 -5.55 -7.74 17.89
N PRO A 60 -6.42 -6.72 18.01
CA PRO A 60 -6.10 -5.37 17.55
C PRO A 60 -4.84 -4.81 18.19
N GLY A 61 -3.97 -4.21 17.39
CA GLY A 61 -2.71 -3.59 17.83
C GLY A 61 -1.49 -4.48 17.78
N LEU A 62 -1.61 -5.80 17.55
CA LEU A 62 -0.45 -6.69 17.43
C LEU A 62 0.45 -6.33 16.27
N THR A 63 -0.12 -6.10 15.10
CA THR A 63 0.64 -5.67 13.90
C THR A 63 1.35 -4.34 14.12
N GLU A 64 0.65 -3.37 14.72
CA GLU A 64 1.20 -2.06 15.05
C GLU A 64 2.30 -2.17 16.12
N GLY A 65 2.07 -3.00 17.14
CA GLY A 65 3.08 -3.32 18.14
C GLY A 65 4.33 -3.95 17.53
N LEU A 66 4.16 -4.91 16.63
CA LEU A 66 5.26 -5.57 15.94
C LEU A 66 6.06 -4.59 15.04
N ALA A 67 5.38 -3.69 14.35
CA ALA A 67 6.01 -2.63 13.56
C ALA A 67 6.83 -1.67 14.45
N ASN A 68 6.31 -1.30 15.61
CA ASN A 68 6.99 -0.40 16.54
C ASN A 68 8.15 -1.08 17.30
N PHE A 69 8.15 -2.40 17.48
CA PHE A 69 9.29 -3.15 18.01
C PHE A 69 10.42 -3.36 17.00
N ALA A 70 10.14 -3.21 15.72
CA ALA A 70 11.15 -3.35 14.69
C ALA A 70 12.34 -2.41 14.97
N PHE A 71 13.56 -2.94 14.89
CA PHE A 71 14.81 -2.21 15.17
C PHE A 71 14.99 -1.68 16.61
N ARG A 72 14.18 -2.14 17.59
CA ARG A 72 14.30 -1.76 19.00
C ARG A 72 15.34 -2.54 19.79
N GLY A 73 16.02 -3.43 19.16
CA GLY A 73 17.10 -4.21 19.72
C GLY A 73 16.93 -5.70 19.51
N THR A 74 18.03 -6.35 19.23
CA THR A 74 18.13 -7.80 19.03
C THR A 74 19.02 -8.42 20.11
N GLU A 75 19.16 -9.74 20.10
CA GLU A 75 20.10 -10.41 21.00
C GLU A 75 21.56 -9.97 20.76
N ARG A 76 21.90 -9.62 19.52
CA ARG A 76 23.27 -9.24 19.12
C ARG A 76 23.55 -7.74 19.16
N ARG A 77 22.50 -6.90 18.97
CA ARG A 77 22.61 -5.45 18.83
C ARG A 77 21.61 -4.73 19.72
N SER A 78 22.06 -3.77 20.52
CA SER A 78 21.15 -2.85 21.24
C SER A 78 20.51 -1.85 20.26
N THR A 79 19.38 -1.26 20.63
CA THR A 79 18.72 -0.18 19.87
C THR A 79 19.70 0.92 19.48
N LEU A 80 20.48 1.40 20.46
CA LEU A 80 21.47 2.46 20.23
C LEU A 80 22.55 2.04 19.22
N ARG A 81 22.98 0.77 19.25
CA ARG A 81 23.97 0.25 18.32
C ARG A 81 23.39 0.19 16.90
N ILE A 82 22.15 -0.31 16.73
CA ILE A 82 21.47 -0.34 15.42
C ILE A 82 21.38 1.07 14.83
N VAL A 83 20.93 2.04 15.62
CA VAL A 83 20.80 3.43 15.16
C VAL A 83 22.17 4.02 14.75
N ARG A 84 23.20 3.88 15.59
CA ARG A 84 24.53 4.44 15.29
C ARG A 84 25.20 3.78 14.09
N GLU A 85 25.12 2.46 13.96
CA GLU A 85 25.67 1.76 12.81
C GLU A 85 24.96 2.17 11.52
N SER A 86 23.62 2.28 11.56
CA SER A 86 22.83 2.74 10.39
C SER A 86 23.13 4.20 10.02
N GLU A 87 23.28 5.09 11.00
CA GLU A 87 23.66 6.49 10.74
C GLU A 87 25.08 6.59 10.17
N LEU A 88 26.02 5.79 10.67
CA LEU A 88 27.40 5.76 10.19
C LEU A 88 27.47 5.31 8.70
N LEU A 89 26.63 4.36 8.32
CA LEU A 89 26.50 3.87 6.95
C LEU A 89 25.58 4.76 6.07
N GLY A 90 25.03 5.85 6.64
CA GLY A 90 24.13 6.76 5.92
C GLY A 90 22.81 6.12 5.53
N ALA A 91 22.37 5.08 6.24
CA ALA A 91 21.17 4.35 5.93
C ALA A 91 19.92 4.92 6.60
N SER A 92 18.76 4.58 6.04
CA SER A 92 17.45 4.88 6.61
C SER A 92 16.70 3.59 6.84
N LEU A 93 16.28 3.37 8.10
CA LEU A 93 15.45 2.24 8.51
C LEU A 93 14.00 2.70 8.69
N ASN A 94 13.05 1.91 8.24
CA ASN A 94 11.63 2.18 8.40
C ASN A 94 10.86 0.88 8.65
N ALA A 95 9.80 0.97 9.45
CA ALA A 95 8.84 -0.10 9.63
C ALA A 95 7.43 0.46 9.51
N HIS A 96 6.61 -0.16 8.70
CA HIS A 96 5.21 0.23 8.54
C HIS A 96 4.36 -1.01 8.27
N HIS A 97 3.07 -0.87 8.45
CA HIS A 97 2.13 -1.94 8.17
C HIS A 97 0.97 -1.44 7.31
N SER A 98 0.44 -2.33 6.53
CA SER A 98 -0.79 -2.18 5.77
C SER A 98 -1.86 -3.15 6.29
N ARG A 99 -2.94 -3.31 5.55
CA ARG A 99 -3.97 -4.28 5.93
C ARG A 99 -3.51 -5.73 5.78
N GLU A 100 -2.64 -6.01 4.84
CA GLU A 100 -2.16 -7.38 4.58
C GLU A 100 -0.71 -7.60 5.00
N ASN A 101 0.13 -6.57 4.92
CA ASN A 101 1.56 -6.73 5.08
C ASN A 101 2.10 -5.92 6.25
N LEU A 102 3.12 -6.46 6.87
CA LEU A 102 4.10 -5.72 7.67
C LEU A 102 5.37 -5.61 6.83
N VAL A 103 5.90 -4.40 6.69
CA VAL A 103 7.08 -4.12 5.88
C VAL A 103 8.17 -3.52 6.75
N LEU A 104 9.32 -4.19 6.78
CA LEU A 104 10.55 -3.69 7.37
C LEU A 104 11.47 -3.29 6.23
N GLU A 105 11.85 -2.03 6.16
CA GLU A 105 12.59 -1.45 5.04
C GLU A 105 13.92 -0.87 5.51
N ALA A 106 14.98 -1.11 4.73
CA ALA A 106 16.27 -0.47 4.87
C ALA A 106 16.69 0.10 3.52
N LYS A 107 17.09 1.39 3.48
CA LYS A 107 17.67 2.03 2.30
C LYS A 107 19.10 2.45 2.62
N PHE A 108 20.06 2.05 1.77
CA PHE A 108 21.48 2.17 2.05
C PHE A 108 22.32 2.21 0.76
N LEU A 109 23.64 2.36 0.88
CA LEU A 109 24.56 2.26 -0.25
C LEU A 109 24.76 0.79 -0.65
N ARG A 110 24.87 0.53 -1.94
CA ARG A 110 24.89 -0.82 -2.53
C ARG A 110 25.91 -1.78 -1.89
N ASP A 111 27.06 -1.26 -1.52
CA ASP A 111 28.16 -2.06 -0.95
C ASP A 111 27.87 -2.59 0.46
N ASP A 112 26.91 -1.98 1.16
CA ASP A 112 26.51 -2.35 2.53
C ASP A 112 25.42 -3.43 2.56
N LEU A 113 25.07 -4.05 1.43
CA LEU A 113 24.03 -5.07 1.32
C LEU A 113 24.17 -6.18 2.37
N PRO A 114 25.35 -6.78 2.62
CA PRO A 114 25.49 -7.87 3.60
C PRO A 114 25.04 -7.48 5.00
N TYR A 115 25.44 -6.27 5.45
CA TYR A 115 25.08 -5.75 6.77
C TYR A 115 23.56 -5.62 6.96
N PHE A 116 22.84 -5.06 5.98
CA PHE A 116 21.41 -4.85 6.10
C PHE A 116 20.58 -6.12 5.90
N VAL A 117 21.07 -7.10 5.12
CA VAL A 117 20.47 -8.44 5.04
C VAL A 117 20.62 -9.14 6.39
N GLU A 118 21.82 -9.09 7.03
CA GLU A 118 22.04 -9.61 8.38
C GLU A 118 21.12 -8.93 9.41
N LEU A 119 21.02 -7.60 9.40
CA LEU A 119 20.18 -6.86 10.34
C LEU A 119 18.69 -7.26 10.21
N LEU A 120 18.15 -7.39 9.00
CA LEU A 120 16.76 -7.83 8.82
C LEU A 120 16.57 -9.29 9.25
N GLY A 121 17.54 -10.17 9.01
CA GLY A 121 17.54 -11.54 9.52
C GLY A 121 17.52 -11.58 11.06
N GLU A 122 18.31 -10.75 11.72
CA GLU A 122 18.29 -10.62 13.19
C GLU A 122 16.96 -10.06 13.71
N VAL A 123 16.38 -9.06 13.04
CA VAL A 123 15.09 -8.51 13.46
C VAL A 123 13.98 -9.56 13.33
N ALA A 124 14.02 -10.39 12.31
CA ALA A 124 13.05 -11.46 12.13
C ALA A 124 13.19 -12.60 13.12
N SER A 125 14.43 -12.93 13.57
CA SER A 125 14.71 -14.13 14.36
C SER A 125 14.94 -13.86 15.85
N SER A 126 15.48 -12.70 16.21
CA SER A 126 16.08 -12.46 17.54
C SER A 126 15.80 -11.08 18.15
N THR A 127 14.70 -10.43 17.76
CA THR A 127 14.25 -9.18 18.39
C THR A 127 13.88 -9.43 19.86
N LYS A 128 14.30 -8.51 20.75
CA LYS A 128 13.96 -8.52 22.18
C LYS A 128 12.65 -7.80 22.43
N TYR A 129 11.64 -8.53 22.86
CA TYR A 129 10.34 -7.98 23.23
C TYR A 129 10.32 -7.67 24.73
N GLN A 130 11.00 -6.59 25.13
CA GLN A 130 11.15 -6.25 26.55
C GLN A 130 9.94 -5.49 27.08
N PRO A 131 9.36 -5.85 28.26
CA PRO A 131 8.18 -5.20 28.80
C PRO A 131 8.33 -3.70 29.06
N HIS A 132 9.54 -3.24 29.46
CA HIS A 132 9.78 -1.81 29.66
C HIS A 132 9.82 -1.04 28.34
N VAL A 133 10.40 -1.61 27.25
CA VAL A 133 10.36 -1.00 25.92
C VAL A 133 8.93 -0.92 25.40
N TYR A 134 8.12 -1.96 25.66
CA TYR A 134 6.70 -1.92 25.34
C TYR A 134 6.00 -0.75 26.05
N ALA A 135 6.16 -0.63 27.37
CA ALA A 135 5.45 0.37 28.16
C ALA A 135 5.92 1.81 27.86
N GLU A 136 7.21 2.01 27.65
CA GLU A 136 7.81 3.35 27.52
C GLU A 136 7.87 3.86 26.08
N GLU A 137 7.98 2.97 25.08
CA GLU A 137 8.16 3.37 23.69
C GLU A 137 7.01 2.90 22.77
N VAL A 138 6.65 1.61 22.81
CA VAL A 138 5.69 1.03 21.85
C VAL A 138 4.26 1.45 22.15
N LEU A 139 3.79 1.30 23.38
CA LEU A 139 2.44 1.64 23.79
C LEU A 139 2.08 3.12 23.58
N PRO A 140 2.96 4.09 23.91
CA PRO A 140 2.73 5.50 23.61
C PRO A 140 2.59 5.77 22.11
N MET A 141 3.36 5.08 21.25
CA MET A 141 3.25 5.23 19.79
C MET A 141 1.91 4.70 19.26
N ILE A 142 1.43 3.56 19.77
CA ILE A 142 0.10 3.02 19.44
C ILE A 142 -1.00 4.03 19.84
N HIS A 143 -0.92 4.60 21.03
CA HIS A 143 -1.88 5.62 21.48
C HIS A 143 -1.82 6.90 20.63
N PHE A 144 -0.63 7.31 20.23
CA PHE A 144 -0.44 8.46 19.37
C PHE A 144 -1.03 8.24 17.97
N ALA A 145 -0.78 7.07 17.38
CA ALA A 145 -1.35 6.70 16.08
C ALA A 145 -2.89 6.68 16.13
N HIS A 146 -3.47 6.13 17.19
CA HIS A 146 -4.92 6.16 17.41
C HIS A 146 -5.47 7.58 17.54
N LYS A 147 -4.82 8.45 18.34
CA LYS A 147 -5.21 9.85 18.49
C LYS A 147 -5.15 10.60 17.15
N ARG A 148 -4.12 10.35 16.36
CA ARG A 148 -3.97 10.91 15.01
C ARG A 148 -5.09 10.43 14.09
N PHE A 149 -5.45 9.16 14.15
CA PHE A 149 -6.54 8.57 13.38
C PHE A 149 -7.88 9.26 13.71
N LEU A 150 -8.21 9.42 15.01
CA LEU A 150 -9.44 10.08 15.43
C LEU A 150 -9.50 11.59 15.06
N ALA A 151 -8.36 12.22 14.85
CA ALA A 151 -8.31 13.62 14.41
C ALA A 151 -8.51 13.80 12.90
N SER A 152 -8.47 12.72 12.12
CA SER A 152 -8.56 12.73 10.65
C SER A 152 -9.92 12.22 10.16
N VAL A 153 -10.83 13.13 9.82
CA VAL A 153 -12.14 12.76 9.24
C VAL A 153 -12.01 11.89 7.98
N THR A 154 -10.94 12.11 7.20
CA THR A 154 -10.67 11.36 5.97
C THR A 154 -10.29 9.91 6.28
N ASP A 155 -9.39 9.71 7.26
CA ASP A 155 -8.97 8.36 7.65
C ASP A 155 -10.12 7.60 8.32
N MET A 156 -10.91 8.28 9.16
CA MET A 156 -12.11 7.71 9.76
C MET A 156 -13.12 7.26 8.69
N ALA A 157 -13.42 8.12 7.71
CA ALA A 157 -14.36 7.79 6.64
C ALA A 157 -13.85 6.65 5.75
N THR A 158 -12.56 6.67 5.41
CA THR A 158 -11.93 5.61 4.59
C THR A 158 -11.92 4.28 5.35
N GLN A 159 -11.64 4.31 6.64
CA GLN A 159 -11.64 3.12 7.48
C GLN A 159 -13.04 2.52 7.65
N SER A 160 -14.03 3.37 7.92
CA SER A 160 -15.44 2.99 8.00
C SER A 160 -15.90 2.34 6.68
N ALA A 161 -15.58 2.94 5.53
CA ALA A 161 -15.91 2.36 4.22
C ALA A 161 -15.31 0.95 4.02
N HIS A 162 -14.08 0.70 4.50
CA HIS A 162 -13.49 -0.64 4.45
C HIS A 162 -14.19 -1.62 5.41
N SER A 163 -14.56 -1.16 6.62
CA SER A 163 -15.32 -1.98 7.57
C SER A 163 -16.67 -2.41 7.02
N LEU A 164 -17.37 -1.50 6.35
CA LEU A 164 -18.64 -1.79 5.66
C LEU A 164 -18.44 -2.74 4.46
N ALA A 165 -17.36 -2.54 3.71
CA ALA A 165 -17.07 -3.34 2.53
C ALA A 165 -16.76 -4.80 2.87
N PHE A 166 -15.95 -5.04 3.90
CA PHE A 166 -15.38 -6.37 4.16
C PHE A 166 -15.73 -6.97 5.54
N HIS A 167 -16.31 -6.20 6.46
CA HIS A 167 -16.67 -6.55 7.84
C HIS A 167 -15.48 -7.07 8.67
N ARG A 168 -14.86 -8.19 8.28
CA ARG A 168 -13.73 -8.84 8.94
C ARG A 168 -12.51 -8.89 8.01
N GLY A 169 -11.37 -9.24 8.53
CA GLY A 169 -10.13 -9.31 7.75
C GLY A 169 -9.74 -7.96 7.19
N LEU A 170 -9.97 -7.69 5.90
CA LEU A 170 -9.68 -6.41 5.27
C LEU A 170 -10.50 -5.23 5.85
N GLY A 171 -11.62 -5.50 6.53
CA GLY A 171 -12.42 -4.48 7.22
C GLY A 171 -11.84 -4.05 8.56
N VAL A 172 -10.87 -4.78 9.12
CA VAL A 172 -10.24 -4.43 10.41
C VAL A 172 -9.48 -3.12 10.29
N PRO A 173 -9.60 -2.21 11.28
CA PRO A 173 -8.85 -0.95 11.30
C PRO A 173 -7.33 -1.13 11.21
N THR A 174 -6.67 -0.25 10.47
CA THR A 174 -5.20 -0.20 10.41
C THR A 174 -4.62 0.41 11.68
N ALA A 175 -5.29 1.39 12.29
CA ALA A 175 -4.93 1.92 13.59
C ALA A 175 -5.67 1.15 14.68
N SER A 176 -4.95 0.78 15.72
CA SER A 176 -5.53 0.11 16.89
C SER A 176 -6.62 0.97 17.52
N ALA A 177 -7.80 0.40 17.72
CA ALA A 177 -8.89 1.09 18.38
C ALA A 177 -8.70 1.03 19.91
N ALA A 178 -7.95 1.98 20.48
CA ALA A 178 -7.98 2.24 21.91
C ALA A 178 -9.22 3.15 22.21
N PRO A 179 -9.99 2.93 23.26
CA PRO A 179 -9.86 1.99 24.36
C PRO A 179 -10.79 0.77 24.19
N THR A 180 -10.44 -0.15 23.36
CA THR A 180 -11.17 -1.41 23.31
C THR A 180 -10.78 -2.32 24.48
N PRO A 181 -11.64 -3.20 24.95
CA PRO A 181 -11.29 -4.19 25.99
C PRO A 181 -10.07 -5.03 25.64
N TYR A 182 -9.76 -5.15 24.34
CA TYR A 182 -8.65 -5.96 23.82
C TYR A 182 -7.29 -5.37 24.10
N THR A 183 -7.14 -4.03 24.22
CA THR A 183 -5.86 -3.40 24.57
C THR A 183 -5.33 -3.83 25.94
N LYS A 184 -6.22 -4.31 26.81
CA LYS A 184 -5.84 -4.91 28.10
C LYS A 184 -4.97 -6.17 27.96
N TYR A 185 -5.08 -6.87 26.84
CA TYR A 185 -4.36 -8.11 26.57
C TYR A 185 -3.19 -7.92 25.62
N LEU A 186 -2.93 -6.69 25.19
CA LEU A 186 -1.80 -6.35 24.36
C LEU A 186 -0.58 -6.02 25.25
N ASP A 187 0.42 -6.86 25.20
CA ASP A 187 1.66 -6.74 25.94
C ASP A 187 2.87 -7.23 25.11
N ALA A 188 4.06 -7.14 25.68
CA ALA A 188 5.28 -7.55 24.99
C ALA A 188 5.28 -9.05 24.65
N GLU A 189 4.72 -9.90 25.54
CA GLU A 189 4.69 -11.35 25.38
C GLU A 189 3.74 -11.78 24.24
N THR A 190 2.55 -11.17 24.15
CA THR A 190 1.61 -11.43 23.05
C THR A 190 2.16 -10.96 21.71
N ILE A 191 2.90 -9.84 21.67
CA ILE A 191 3.58 -9.38 20.47
C ILE A 191 4.72 -10.32 20.07
N GLU A 192 5.52 -10.80 21.05
CA GLU A 192 6.54 -11.81 20.80
C GLU A 192 5.93 -13.12 20.25
N TYR A 193 4.84 -13.59 20.84
CA TYR A 193 4.15 -14.76 20.32
C TYR A 193 3.70 -14.57 18.87
N TYR A 194 3.14 -13.39 18.56
CA TYR A 194 2.71 -13.08 17.19
C TYR A 194 3.88 -12.95 16.22
N SER A 195 5.06 -12.47 16.67
CA SER A 195 6.25 -12.39 15.83
C SER A 195 6.71 -13.76 15.30
N LYS A 196 6.61 -14.80 16.13
CA LYS A 196 6.97 -16.18 15.78
C LYS A 196 6.04 -16.78 14.71
N ILE A 197 4.85 -16.21 14.55
CA ILE A 197 3.91 -16.55 13.47
C ILE A 197 4.22 -15.72 12.22
N ALA A 198 4.37 -14.40 12.41
CA ALA A 198 4.57 -13.44 11.33
C ALA A 198 5.87 -13.65 10.57
N TYR A 199 6.97 -13.89 11.28
CA TYR A 199 8.31 -14.06 10.71
C TYR A 199 8.70 -15.52 10.41
N ALA A 200 7.76 -16.46 10.40
CA ALA A 200 8.05 -17.79 9.89
C ALA A 200 8.30 -17.77 8.38
N LYS A 201 9.27 -18.56 7.89
CA LYS A 201 9.70 -18.57 6.47
C LYS A 201 8.58 -18.60 5.43
N PRO A 202 7.46 -19.35 5.58
CA PRO A 202 6.36 -19.33 4.62
C PRO A 202 5.59 -18.01 4.57
N ASN A 203 5.67 -17.20 5.64
CA ASN A 203 4.83 -16.02 5.83
C ASN A 203 5.52 -14.71 5.46
N PHE A 204 6.77 -14.73 5.03
CA PHE A 204 7.45 -13.51 4.56
C PHE A 204 8.26 -13.77 3.29
N ALA A 205 8.59 -12.68 2.63
CA ALA A 205 9.51 -12.65 1.49
C ALA A 205 10.47 -11.48 1.66
N VAL A 206 11.68 -11.61 1.12
CA VAL A 206 12.68 -10.54 1.13
C VAL A 206 12.84 -10.01 -0.30
N VAL A 207 12.69 -8.70 -0.48
CA VAL A 207 12.72 -8.07 -1.80
C VAL A 207 13.76 -6.95 -1.81
N ALA A 208 14.59 -6.90 -2.84
CA ALA A 208 15.62 -5.89 -3.00
C ALA A 208 15.51 -5.17 -4.34
N ASN A 209 15.59 -3.85 -4.30
CA ASN A 209 15.76 -2.99 -5.48
C ASN A 209 17.16 -2.39 -5.47
N GLY A 210 17.92 -2.59 -6.54
CA GLY A 210 19.30 -2.12 -6.66
C GLY A 210 20.35 -3.10 -6.12
N ALA A 211 20.04 -4.40 -6.09
CA ALA A 211 20.98 -5.45 -5.69
C ALA A 211 21.15 -6.47 -6.80
N ASP A 212 22.36 -7.01 -6.94
CA ASP A 212 22.63 -8.16 -7.80
C ASP A 212 21.92 -9.40 -7.26
N HIS A 213 21.33 -10.20 -8.16
CA HIS A 213 20.52 -11.34 -7.77
C HIS A 213 21.34 -12.46 -7.12
N GLY A 214 22.58 -12.71 -7.62
CA GLY A 214 23.46 -13.75 -7.10
C GLY A 214 23.99 -13.42 -5.72
N ASP A 215 24.47 -12.18 -5.53
CA ASP A 215 24.95 -11.70 -4.22
C ASP A 215 23.81 -11.69 -3.20
N PHE A 216 22.63 -11.21 -3.61
CA PHE A 216 21.47 -11.17 -2.74
C PHE A 216 21.02 -12.57 -2.29
N SER A 217 20.96 -13.54 -3.21
CA SER A 217 20.65 -14.93 -2.92
C SER A 217 21.60 -15.54 -1.89
N LYS A 218 22.91 -15.26 -2.04
CA LYS A 218 23.95 -15.73 -1.11
C LYS A 218 23.69 -15.22 0.30
N TRP A 219 23.49 -13.91 0.45
CA TRP A 219 23.31 -13.30 1.78
C TRP A 219 21.97 -13.68 2.44
N VAL A 220 20.89 -13.80 1.66
CA VAL A 220 19.62 -14.35 2.18
C VAL A 220 19.81 -15.77 2.69
N SER A 221 20.51 -16.62 1.95
CA SER A 221 20.80 -18.00 2.38
C SER A 221 21.65 -18.08 3.65
N GLU A 222 22.54 -17.11 3.86
CA GLU A 222 23.46 -17.09 5.03
C GLU A 222 22.77 -16.56 6.28
N PHE A 223 22.07 -15.43 6.18
CA PHE A 223 21.59 -14.68 7.36
C PHE A 223 20.15 -15.00 7.78
N PHE A 224 19.37 -15.73 6.99
CA PHE A 224 18.03 -16.15 7.36
C PHE A 224 17.93 -17.63 7.77
N ASP A 225 19.05 -18.24 8.11
CA ASP A 225 19.08 -19.66 8.51
C ASP A 225 18.37 -19.88 9.86
N ASP A 226 18.60 -19.00 10.83
CA ASP A 226 18.04 -19.04 12.18
C ASP A 226 16.54 -18.74 12.26
N VAL A 227 15.90 -18.32 11.16
CA VAL A 227 14.47 -18.01 11.14
C VAL A 227 13.65 -19.29 11.13
N PRO A 228 12.55 -19.40 11.93
CA PRO A 228 11.72 -20.61 12.00
C PRO A 228 11.20 -21.07 10.63
N SER A 229 11.31 -22.36 10.34
CA SER A 229 10.86 -22.95 9.07
C SER A 229 9.35 -23.11 8.96
N SER A 230 8.63 -23.13 10.09
CA SER A 230 7.16 -23.22 10.15
C SER A 230 6.61 -22.26 11.19
N ALA A 231 5.41 -21.75 10.96
CA ALA A 231 4.70 -20.94 11.96
C ALA A 231 4.26 -21.80 13.14
N LEU A 232 4.26 -21.23 14.35
CA LEU A 232 3.79 -21.91 15.57
C LEU A 232 2.32 -22.35 15.47
N ASP A 233 1.51 -21.59 14.72
CA ASP A 233 0.08 -21.86 14.52
C ASP A 233 -0.32 -21.44 13.10
N GLU A 234 -0.36 -22.39 12.19
CA GLU A 234 -0.73 -22.16 10.78
C GLU A 234 -2.20 -21.75 10.62
N SER A 235 -3.06 -22.11 11.57
CA SER A 235 -4.49 -21.76 11.52
C SER A 235 -4.73 -20.26 11.64
N LYS A 236 -3.81 -19.52 12.27
CA LYS A 236 -3.92 -18.06 12.48
C LYS A 236 -3.39 -17.23 11.31
N THR A 237 -2.69 -17.83 10.37
CA THR A 237 -2.23 -17.15 9.13
C THR A 237 -3.16 -17.35 7.94
N GLY A 238 -4.13 -18.28 8.06
CA GLY A 238 -5.20 -18.47 7.09
C GLY A 238 -6.23 -17.34 7.24
N ALA A 239 -6.48 -16.60 6.18
CA ALA A 239 -7.65 -15.74 6.09
C ALA A 239 -8.62 -16.35 5.08
N ASP A 240 -9.90 -16.37 5.45
CA ASP A 240 -10.96 -16.71 4.51
C ASP A 240 -10.94 -15.73 3.32
N GLN A 241 -11.44 -16.18 2.17
CA GLN A 241 -11.60 -15.33 1.01
C GLN A 241 -12.45 -14.10 1.37
N SER A 242 -11.96 -12.92 1.00
CA SER A 242 -12.66 -11.66 1.29
C SER A 242 -13.97 -11.60 0.53
N LYS A 243 -15.06 -11.39 1.27
CA LYS A 243 -16.40 -11.19 0.71
C LYS A 243 -16.79 -9.72 0.86
N TYR A 244 -17.31 -9.13 -0.21
CA TYR A 244 -17.85 -7.78 -0.20
C TYR A 244 -19.32 -7.78 0.26
N TYR A 245 -19.68 -6.81 1.11
CA TYR A 245 -21.03 -6.69 1.71
C TYR A 245 -21.75 -5.40 1.32
N GLY A 246 -21.09 -4.24 1.50
CA GLY A 246 -21.72 -2.92 1.38
C GLY A 246 -22.42 -2.47 2.66
N GLY A 247 -22.91 -1.25 2.66
CA GLY A 247 -23.63 -0.66 3.78
C GLY A 247 -23.38 0.85 3.92
N GLU A 248 -24.04 1.48 4.87
CA GLU A 248 -23.88 2.89 5.21
C GLU A 248 -23.53 3.08 6.67
N GLU A 249 -22.54 3.94 6.96
CA GLU A 249 -22.19 4.38 8.31
C GLU A 249 -22.07 5.91 8.35
N ARG A 250 -22.57 6.49 9.43
CA ARG A 250 -22.61 7.96 9.62
C ARG A 250 -22.04 8.29 10.98
N ILE A 251 -20.95 9.07 11.00
CA ILE A 251 -20.19 9.41 12.20
C ILE A 251 -20.21 10.93 12.37
N ALA A 252 -20.78 11.42 13.47
CA ALA A 252 -20.73 12.84 13.79
C ALA A 252 -19.32 13.26 14.20
N HIS A 253 -18.80 14.34 13.62
CA HIS A 253 -17.48 14.88 13.93
C HIS A 253 -17.46 16.40 13.72
N ASP A 254 -16.71 17.12 14.56
CA ASP A 254 -16.67 18.59 14.60
C ASP A 254 -15.51 19.21 13.81
N SER A 255 -14.44 18.46 13.51
CA SER A 255 -13.24 19.02 12.89
C SER A 255 -13.28 19.13 11.37
N GLY A 256 -14.35 18.65 10.70
CA GLY A 256 -14.47 18.72 9.25
C GLY A 256 -15.47 17.71 8.70
N ASN A 257 -15.58 17.67 7.36
CA ASN A 257 -16.50 16.73 6.70
C ASN A 257 -15.76 15.92 5.65
N ALA A 258 -16.02 14.63 5.66
CA ALA A 258 -15.56 13.70 4.66
C ALA A 258 -16.67 12.71 4.30
N MET A 259 -16.74 12.34 3.03
CA MET A 259 -17.60 11.27 2.55
C MET A 259 -16.80 10.34 1.65
N VAL A 260 -16.96 9.05 1.89
CA VAL A 260 -16.35 8.01 1.05
C VAL A 260 -17.45 7.18 0.43
N ILE A 261 -17.41 7.06 -0.90
CA ILE A 261 -18.29 6.18 -1.67
C ILE A 261 -17.40 5.10 -2.26
N ALA A 262 -17.64 3.86 -1.89
CA ALA A 262 -16.79 2.73 -2.28
C ALA A 262 -17.59 1.60 -2.93
N PHE A 263 -16.93 0.90 -3.85
CA PHE A 263 -17.46 -0.23 -4.61
C PHE A 263 -16.41 -1.37 -4.67
N PRO A 264 -16.82 -2.61 -4.98
CA PRO A 264 -15.87 -3.68 -5.21
C PRO A 264 -14.85 -3.31 -6.29
N GLY A 265 -13.57 -3.48 -5.99
CA GLY A 265 -12.47 -3.14 -6.89
C GLY A 265 -11.81 -4.35 -7.55
N SER A 266 -10.53 -4.20 -7.89
CA SER A 266 -9.69 -5.22 -8.50
C SER A 266 -8.73 -5.80 -7.46
N SER A 267 -8.48 -7.10 -7.50
CA SER A 267 -7.38 -7.71 -6.75
C SER A 267 -6.02 -7.28 -7.33
N SER A 268 -4.93 -7.66 -6.64
CA SER A 268 -3.57 -7.54 -7.15
C SER A 268 -3.43 -8.21 -8.52
N PHE A 269 -2.49 -7.73 -9.33
CA PHE A 269 -2.14 -8.32 -10.64
C PHE A 269 -1.84 -9.82 -10.54
N THR A 270 -1.20 -10.24 -9.46
CA THR A 270 -0.92 -11.64 -9.18
C THR A 270 -2.13 -12.41 -8.64
N GLY A 271 -3.23 -11.71 -8.32
CA GLY A 271 -4.46 -12.31 -7.78
C GLY A 271 -5.40 -12.83 -8.86
N LYS A 272 -6.35 -13.68 -8.44
CA LYS A 272 -7.31 -14.34 -9.35
C LYS A 272 -8.39 -13.39 -9.91
N PHE A 273 -8.64 -12.26 -9.27
CA PHE A 273 -9.73 -11.33 -9.60
C PHE A 273 -9.20 -9.98 -10.10
N TYR A 274 -8.11 -10.01 -10.84
CA TYR A 274 -7.53 -8.80 -11.42
C TYR A 274 -8.40 -8.25 -12.55
N LYS A 275 -8.78 -6.97 -12.44
CA LYS A 275 -9.60 -6.23 -13.42
C LYS A 275 -8.88 -4.93 -13.81
N PRO A 276 -8.13 -4.86 -14.92
CA PRO A 276 -7.43 -3.65 -15.34
C PRO A 276 -8.36 -2.47 -15.61
N GLU A 277 -9.64 -2.74 -15.92
CA GLU A 277 -10.68 -1.72 -16.14
C GLU A 277 -10.85 -0.82 -14.90
N ILE A 278 -10.69 -1.35 -13.70
CA ILE A 278 -10.83 -0.59 -12.45
C ILE A 278 -9.72 0.47 -12.32
N ALA A 279 -8.49 0.16 -12.74
CA ALA A 279 -7.40 1.13 -12.76
C ALA A 279 -7.69 2.29 -13.74
N VAL A 280 -8.23 1.96 -14.92
CA VAL A 280 -8.63 2.97 -15.92
C VAL A 280 -9.83 3.78 -15.43
N LEU A 281 -10.85 3.15 -14.82
CA LEU A 281 -11.98 3.85 -14.19
C LEU A 281 -11.54 4.78 -13.09
N SER A 282 -10.61 4.35 -12.21
CA SER A 282 -10.03 5.19 -11.19
C SER A 282 -9.38 6.45 -11.77
N SER A 283 -8.70 6.33 -12.91
CA SER A 283 -8.05 7.44 -13.60
C SER A 283 -9.03 8.33 -14.36
N LEU A 284 -10.10 7.76 -14.93
CA LEU A 284 -11.17 8.49 -15.63
C LEU A 284 -12.03 9.31 -14.66
N LEU A 285 -12.44 8.72 -13.54
CA LEU A 285 -13.10 9.42 -12.45
C LEU A 285 -12.14 10.44 -11.84
N GLY A 286 -10.95 10.01 -11.46
CA GLY A 286 -9.84 10.83 -11.03
C GLY A 286 -10.14 11.68 -9.80
N GLY A 287 -9.83 12.96 -9.87
CA GLY A 287 -9.98 13.92 -8.79
C GLY A 287 -9.31 15.25 -9.14
N GLU A 288 -8.83 15.96 -8.13
CA GLU A 288 -8.13 17.24 -8.32
C GLU A 288 -6.93 17.06 -9.27
N SER A 289 -6.77 18.03 -10.16
CA SER A 289 -5.59 18.11 -11.04
C SER A 289 -4.33 18.44 -10.23
N ALA A 290 -3.20 17.84 -10.60
CA ALA A 290 -1.90 18.24 -10.08
C ALA A 290 -1.52 19.68 -10.50
N VAL A 291 -2.14 20.19 -11.56
CA VAL A 291 -1.92 21.55 -12.08
C VAL A 291 -2.94 22.50 -11.45
N LYS A 292 -2.47 23.39 -10.58
CA LYS A 292 -3.33 24.25 -9.74
C LYS A 292 -4.31 25.15 -10.50
N TRP A 293 -4.01 25.52 -11.75
CA TRP A 293 -4.82 26.41 -12.58
C TRP A 293 -5.68 25.67 -13.62
N SER A 294 -5.79 24.37 -13.52
CA SER A 294 -6.59 23.54 -14.42
C SER A 294 -7.44 22.56 -13.64
N SER A 295 -8.71 22.42 -13.99
CA SER A 295 -9.59 21.36 -13.47
C SER A 295 -9.19 19.95 -13.97
N GLY A 296 -8.24 19.88 -14.90
CA GLY A 296 -7.81 18.63 -15.51
C GLY A 296 -8.85 18.04 -16.48
N PHE A 297 -8.63 16.78 -16.87
CA PHE A 297 -9.52 16.06 -17.77
C PHE A 297 -10.44 15.06 -17.06
N THR A 298 -10.26 14.86 -15.76
CA THR A 298 -10.99 13.86 -14.98
C THR A 298 -12.43 14.29 -14.74
N LYS A 299 -13.36 13.33 -14.76
CA LYS A 299 -14.79 13.62 -14.58
C LYS A 299 -15.07 14.34 -13.25
N LEU A 300 -14.45 13.86 -12.16
CA LEU A 300 -14.68 14.46 -10.84
C LEU A 300 -13.90 15.76 -10.60
N GLY A 301 -12.73 15.92 -11.22
CA GLY A 301 -12.00 17.18 -11.18
C GLY A 301 -12.78 18.33 -11.82
N GLN A 302 -13.57 18.05 -12.88
CA GLN A 302 -14.41 19.02 -13.56
C GLN A 302 -15.75 19.26 -12.85
N ALA A 303 -16.31 18.22 -12.20
CA ALA A 303 -17.63 18.25 -11.59
C ALA A 303 -17.61 18.60 -10.08
N ALA A 304 -16.44 18.69 -9.45
CA ALA A 304 -16.32 19.01 -8.03
C ALA A 304 -16.84 20.41 -7.72
N ALA A 305 -17.63 20.53 -6.65
CA ALA A 305 -18.11 21.81 -6.16
C ALA A 305 -16.94 22.66 -5.63
N PRO A 306 -17.01 23.99 -5.76
CA PRO A 306 -15.97 24.89 -5.21
C PRO A 306 -15.71 24.62 -3.72
N GLY A 307 -14.44 24.42 -3.37
CA GLY A 307 -14.01 24.12 -2.00
C GLY A 307 -14.16 22.66 -1.57
N ALA A 308 -14.61 21.77 -2.45
CA ALA A 308 -14.50 20.33 -2.23
C ALA A 308 -13.20 19.79 -2.86
N LYS A 309 -12.54 18.90 -2.14
CA LYS A 309 -11.43 18.08 -2.65
C LYS A 309 -11.94 16.68 -2.90
N VAL A 310 -11.63 16.15 -4.07
CA VAL A 310 -12.06 14.80 -4.48
C VAL A 310 -10.87 13.99 -4.97
N LYS A 311 -10.83 12.71 -4.59
CA LYS A 311 -9.80 11.77 -5.02
C LYS A 311 -10.39 10.38 -5.16
N THR A 312 -10.20 9.77 -6.33
CA THR A 312 -10.55 8.36 -6.53
C THR A 312 -9.31 7.48 -6.40
N THR A 313 -9.43 6.44 -5.60
CA THR A 313 -8.35 5.49 -5.31
C THR A 313 -8.83 4.07 -5.53
N SER A 314 -8.00 3.24 -6.13
CA SER A 314 -8.18 1.80 -6.18
C SER A 314 -7.25 1.16 -5.15
N ALA A 315 -7.80 0.67 -4.03
CA ALA A 315 -7.05 -0.13 -3.07
C ALA A 315 -7.02 -1.58 -3.56
N ILE A 316 -5.83 -2.13 -3.65
CA ILE A 316 -5.54 -3.44 -4.22
C ILE A 316 -5.08 -4.36 -3.10
N TYR A 317 -5.71 -5.55 -2.99
CA TYR A 317 -5.38 -6.59 -2.01
C TYR A 317 -5.11 -7.92 -2.74
N SER A 318 -4.62 -8.90 -2.03
CA SER A 318 -4.23 -10.21 -2.61
C SER A 318 -5.41 -10.93 -3.29
N ASP A 319 -6.59 -10.89 -2.70
CA ASP A 319 -7.80 -11.61 -3.14
C ASP A 319 -9.01 -10.71 -3.44
N ALA A 320 -8.93 -9.42 -3.13
CA ALA A 320 -10.01 -8.46 -3.31
C ALA A 320 -9.45 -7.06 -3.65
N GLY A 321 -10.34 -6.10 -3.82
CA GLY A 321 -10.00 -4.68 -3.93
C GLY A 321 -11.19 -3.79 -3.65
N LEU A 322 -10.91 -2.52 -3.45
CA LEU A 322 -11.92 -1.50 -3.20
C LEU A 322 -11.63 -0.28 -4.07
N LEU A 323 -12.57 0.06 -4.95
CA LEU A 323 -12.57 1.33 -5.67
C LEU A 323 -13.36 2.34 -4.85
N TYR A 324 -12.71 3.39 -4.37
CA TYR A 324 -13.40 4.38 -3.55
C TYR A 324 -13.05 5.81 -3.94
N THR A 325 -14.04 6.69 -3.81
CA THR A 325 -13.90 8.12 -3.99
C THR A 325 -14.02 8.81 -2.64
N THR A 326 -12.98 9.52 -2.24
CA THR A 326 -12.94 10.33 -1.02
C THR A 326 -13.25 11.77 -1.37
N ILE A 327 -14.19 12.37 -0.68
CA ILE A 327 -14.64 13.75 -0.88
C ILE A 327 -14.52 14.48 0.46
N THR A 328 -13.82 15.61 0.50
CA THR A 328 -13.63 16.42 1.72
C THR A 328 -13.90 17.89 1.45
N GLY A 329 -14.33 18.63 2.45
CA GLY A 329 -14.63 20.07 2.31
C GLY A 329 -15.72 20.56 3.24
N SER A 330 -16.42 21.63 2.88
CA SER A 330 -17.64 22.04 3.59
C SER A 330 -18.76 21.03 3.36
N ALA A 331 -19.65 20.83 4.33
CA ALA A 331 -20.71 19.81 4.23
C ALA A 331 -21.57 19.95 2.95
N LYS A 332 -21.89 21.20 2.55
CA LYS A 332 -22.63 21.47 1.31
C LYS A 332 -21.84 21.11 0.06
N ALA A 333 -20.55 21.45 0.01
CA ALA A 333 -19.69 21.12 -1.12
C ALA A 333 -19.46 19.61 -1.24
N VAL A 334 -19.30 18.90 -0.11
CA VAL A 334 -19.24 17.44 -0.07
C VAL A 334 -20.51 16.80 -0.62
N ALA A 335 -21.69 17.27 -0.17
CA ALA A 335 -22.99 16.78 -0.64
C ALA A 335 -23.19 16.97 -2.16
N GLN A 336 -22.85 18.14 -2.68
CA GLN A 336 -22.94 18.41 -4.12
C GLN A 336 -21.98 17.55 -4.93
N THR A 337 -20.73 17.43 -4.48
CA THR A 337 -19.70 16.63 -5.16
C THR A 337 -20.04 15.14 -5.11
N ALA A 338 -20.63 14.65 -4.01
CA ALA A 338 -21.08 13.26 -3.90
C ALA A 338 -22.15 12.91 -4.95
N LYS A 339 -23.14 13.79 -5.16
CA LYS A 339 -24.14 13.63 -6.23
C LYS A 339 -23.47 13.59 -7.60
N ALA A 340 -22.58 14.55 -7.88
CA ALA A 340 -21.85 14.60 -9.13
C ALA A 340 -20.97 13.36 -9.37
N ALA A 341 -20.41 12.76 -8.30
CA ALA A 341 -19.63 11.54 -8.39
C ALA A 341 -20.49 10.33 -8.85
N VAL A 342 -21.68 10.18 -8.26
CA VAL A 342 -22.61 9.11 -8.66
C VAL A 342 -23.12 9.33 -10.09
N GLU A 343 -23.49 10.55 -10.45
CA GLU A 343 -23.90 10.90 -11.81
C GLU A 343 -22.78 10.62 -12.83
N ALA A 344 -21.52 10.89 -12.48
CA ALA A 344 -20.39 10.58 -13.36
C ALA A 344 -20.27 9.07 -13.62
N ILE A 345 -20.43 8.24 -12.60
CA ILE A 345 -20.41 6.77 -12.75
C ILE A 345 -21.60 6.31 -13.60
N GLN A 346 -22.80 6.87 -13.39
CA GLN A 346 -24.00 6.57 -14.18
C GLN A 346 -23.82 6.92 -15.67
N LYS A 347 -23.23 8.09 -15.98
CA LYS A 347 -22.91 8.49 -17.36
C LYS A 347 -21.92 7.53 -18.03
N ILE A 348 -20.89 7.11 -17.31
CA ILE A 348 -19.93 6.09 -17.81
C ILE A 348 -20.66 4.76 -18.09
N ALA A 349 -21.52 4.32 -17.17
CA ALA A 349 -22.33 3.10 -17.34
C ALA A 349 -23.32 3.19 -18.50
N ALA A 350 -23.88 4.38 -18.79
CA ALA A 350 -24.71 4.63 -19.96
C ALA A 350 -23.92 4.64 -21.29
N GLY A 351 -22.59 4.81 -21.22
CA GLY A 351 -21.72 4.92 -22.40
C GLY A 351 -21.55 6.37 -22.88
N GLU A 352 -21.83 7.35 -22.03
CA GLU A 352 -21.61 8.78 -22.33
C GLU A 352 -20.15 9.17 -22.07
N ILE A 353 -19.24 8.47 -22.75
CA ILE A 353 -17.80 8.71 -22.71
C ILE A 353 -17.26 8.80 -24.12
N SER A 354 -16.35 9.72 -24.37
CA SER A 354 -15.68 9.83 -25.66
C SER A 354 -14.47 8.90 -25.74
N SER A 355 -14.14 8.43 -26.93
CA SER A 355 -12.94 7.64 -27.19
C SER A 355 -11.66 8.39 -26.78
N GLU A 356 -11.66 9.74 -26.90
CA GLU A 356 -10.56 10.59 -26.46
C GLU A 356 -10.39 10.57 -24.92
N GLU A 357 -11.47 10.63 -24.15
CA GLU A 357 -11.44 10.52 -22.69
C GLU A 357 -10.93 9.16 -22.24
N VAL A 358 -11.35 8.09 -22.89
CA VAL A 358 -10.86 6.72 -22.63
C VAL A 358 -9.36 6.63 -22.92
N SER A 359 -8.90 7.17 -24.04
CA SER A 359 -7.48 7.20 -24.39
C SER A 359 -6.64 7.96 -23.36
N LYS A 360 -7.10 9.14 -22.92
CA LYS A 360 -6.45 9.92 -21.86
C LYS A 360 -6.42 9.17 -20.52
N ALA A 361 -7.52 8.53 -20.14
CA ALA A 361 -7.61 7.77 -18.90
C ALA A 361 -6.67 6.55 -18.91
N LYS A 362 -6.56 5.84 -20.03
CA LYS A 362 -5.60 4.73 -20.22
C LYS A 362 -4.17 5.23 -20.11
N ALA A 363 -3.82 6.32 -20.79
CA ALA A 363 -2.50 6.92 -20.72
C ALA A 363 -2.16 7.36 -19.29
N ALA A 364 -3.11 7.96 -18.57
CA ALA A 364 -2.92 8.37 -17.17
C ALA A 364 -2.79 7.18 -16.22
N ALA A 365 -3.58 6.12 -16.39
CA ALA A 365 -3.47 4.89 -15.60
C ALA A 365 -2.12 4.21 -15.81
N LYS A 366 -1.70 4.08 -17.08
CA LYS A 366 -0.41 3.52 -17.45
C LYS A 366 0.75 4.37 -16.91
N PHE A 367 0.67 5.70 -17.04
CA PHE A 367 1.67 6.61 -16.50
C PHE A 367 1.81 6.43 -14.98
N LYS A 368 0.70 6.35 -14.26
CA LYS A 368 0.70 6.16 -12.81
C LYS A 368 1.41 4.87 -12.39
N GLU A 369 1.17 3.76 -13.11
CA GLU A 369 1.86 2.49 -12.83
C GLU A 369 3.35 2.57 -13.16
N LEU A 370 3.72 3.17 -14.30
CA LEU A 370 5.13 3.30 -14.69
C LEU A 370 5.89 4.31 -13.84
N GLU A 371 5.23 5.40 -13.39
CA GLU A 371 5.82 6.39 -12.48
C GLU A 371 6.21 5.74 -11.16
N HIS A 372 5.37 4.86 -10.61
CA HIS A 372 5.72 4.06 -9.44
C HIS A 372 7.00 3.25 -9.63
N GLY A 373 7.29 2.80 -10.86
CA GLY A 373 8.51 2.06 -11.17
C GLY A 373 9.80 2.88 -11.07
N GLN A 374 9.72 4.21 -11.08
CA GLN A 374 10.88 5.11 -10.92
C GLN A 374 11.29 5.26 -9.45
N ASP A 375 10.37 5.10 -8.52
CA ASP A 375 10.71 5.08 -7.10
C ASP A 375 11.43 3.78 -6.75
N ILE A 376 12.57 3.89 -6.07
CA ILE A 376 13.34 2.74 -5.60
C ILE A 376 12.54 1.85 -4.63
N ARG A 377 11.51 2.40 -3.98
CA ARG A 377 10.60 1.68 -3.09
C ARG A 377 9.44 1.01 -3.82
N ALA A 378 9.19 1.43 -5.06
CA ALA A 378 8.06 0.94 -5.81
C ALA A 378 8.15 -0.57 -6.07
N GLY A 379 7.03 -1.21 -5.91
CA GLY A 379 6.89 -2.64 -6.16
C GLY A 379 7.44 -3.55 -5.05
N LEU A 380 8.16 -3.05 -4.03
CA LEU A 380 8.71 -3.89 -2.96
C LEU A 380 7.60 -4.63 -2.20
N GLU A 381 6.62 -3.89 -1.66
CA GLU A 381 5.50 -4.48 -0.93
C GLU A 381 4.63 -5.38 -1.83
N LEU A 382 4.29 -4.91 -3.04
CA LEU A 382 3.46 -5.67 -3.98
C LEU A 382 4.17 -6.95 -4.45
N THR A 383 5.49 -6.90 -4.70
CA THR A 383 6.29 -8.08 -5.07
C THR A 383 6.39 -9.05 -3.90
N GLY A 384 6.68 -8.57 -2.70
CA GLY A 384 6.72 -9.41 -1.49
C GLY A 384 5.39 -10.09 -1.23
N SER A 385 4.29 -9.34 -1.27
CA SER A 385 2.93 -9.90 -1.15
C SER A 385 2.63 -10.91 -2.25
N GLY A 386 2.99 -10.61 -3.50
CA GLY A 386 2.83 -11.53 -4.64
C GLY A 386 3.58 -12.85 -4.45
N LEU A 387 4.82 -12.80 -3.97
CA LEU A 387 5.62 -14.00 -3.66
C LEU A 387 5.02 -14.84 -2.54
N ILE A 388 4.48 -14.20 -1.50
CA ILE A 388 3.88 -14.89 -0.36
C ILE A 388 2.58 -15.59 -0.77
N HIS A 389 1.68 -14.86 -1.44
CA HIS A 389 0.33 -15.35 -1.74
C HIS A 389 0.25 -16.18 -3.03
N ASN A 390 1.00 -15.80 -4.07
CA ASN A 390 0.81 -16.35 -5.42
C ASN A 390 2.12 -16.86 -6.06
N THR A 391 3.24 -16.84 -5.34
CA THR A 391 4.57 -17.25 -5.80
C THR A 391 5.09 -16.50 -7.03
N GLN A 392 4.51 -15.35 -7.35
CA GLN A 392 4.89 -14.54 -8.51
C GLN A 392 5.22 -13.11 -8.09
N PRO A 393 6.33 -12.52 -8.58
CA PRO A 393 6.66 -11.13 -8.33
C PRO A 393 5.73 -10.20 -9.11
N TYR A 394 5.56 -8.96 -8.62
CA TYR A 394 4.82 -7.93 -9.33
C TYR A 394 5.64 -7.39 -10.50
N GLN A 395 5.12 -7.49 -11.73
CA GLN A 395 5.77 -7.03 -12.95
C GLN A 395 5.06 -5.81 -13.52
N ILE A 396 5.64 -4.64 -13.37
CA ILE A 396 5.05 -3.34 -13.79
C ILE A 396 4.73 -3.34 -15.30
N ASP A 397 5.63 -3.88 -16.12
CA ASP A 397 5.44 -3.89 -17.59
C ASP A 397 4.24 -4.73 -18.03
N GLU A 398 3.95 -5.81 -17.30
CA GLU A 398 2.80 -6.66 -17.60
C GLU A 398 1.48 -5.98 -17.22
N VAL A 399 1.46 -5.27 -16.10
CA VAL A 399 0.32 -4.46 -15.69
C VAL A 399 0.05 -3.36 -16.71
N ALA A 400 1.08 -2.66 -17.16
CA ALA A 400 0.98 -1.63 -18.19
C ALA A 400 0.39 -2.17 -19.52
N LYS A 401 0.83 -3.36 -19.95
CA LYS A 401 0.28 -4.03 -21.15
C LYS A 401 -1.21 -4.38 -20.98
N LYS A 402 -1.61 -4.83 -19.79
CA LYS A 402 -3.02 -5.14 -19.49
C LYS A 402 -3.89 -3.89 -19.49
N ILE A 403 -3.39 -2.75 -19.01
CA ILE A 403 -4.09 -1.47 -19.09
C ILE A 403 -4.30 -1.04 -20.55
N ASP A 404 -3.32 -1.24 -21.43
CA ASP A 404 -3.46 -0.93 -22.87
C ASP A 404 -4.56 -1.76 -23.55
N SER A 405 -4.85 -2.96 -23.07
CA SER A 405 -5.88 -3.85 -23.66
C SER A 405 -7.33 -3.48 -23.29
N VAL A 406 -7.54 -2.55 -22.35
CA VAL A 406 -8.88 -2.14 -21.89
C VAL A 406 -9.65 -1.46 -23.04
N SER A 407 -10.90 -1.88 -23.29
CA SER A 407 -11.80 -1.30 -24.30
C SER A 407 -12.85 -0.38 -23.65
N GLU A 408 -13.49 0.45 -24.47
CA GLU A 408 -14.61 1.29 -24.03
C GLU A 408 -15.79 0.45 -23.51
N GLU A 409 -16.08 -0.66 -24.20
CA GLU A 409 -17.14 -1.59 -23.79
C GLU A 409 -16.85 -2.25 -22.44
N SER A 410 -15.57 -2.61 -22.18
CA SER A 410 -15.18 -3.19 -20.90
C SER A 410 -15.30 -2.18 -19.76
N LEU A 411 -14.99 -0.89 -19.99
CA LEU A 411 -15.21 0.18 -19.01
C LEU A 411 -16.68 0.41 -18.71
N LYS A 412 -17.52 0.46 -19.74
CA LYS A 412 -18.98 0.56 -19.59
C LYS A 412 -19.54 -0.60 -18.76
N LYS A 413 -19.11 -1.82 -19.07
CA LYS A 413 -19.52 -3.02 -18.34
C LYS A 413 -19.07 -2.94 -16.87
N ALA A 414 -17.82 -2.57 -16.62
CA ALA A 414 -17.30 -2.43 -15.27
C ALA A 414 -18.07 -1.35 -14.47
N ALA A 415 -18.36 -0.19 -15.07
CA ALA A 415 -19.15 0.86 -14.41
C ALA A 415 -20.58 0.40 -14.08
N LYS A 416 -21.20 -0.40 -14.96
CA LYS A 416 -22.50 -1.03 -14.70
C LYS A 416 -22.44 -2.00 -13.52
N GLU A 417 -21.44 -2.89 -13.49
CA GLU A 417 -21.22 -3.83 -12.40
C GLU A 417 -21.05 -3.10 -11.05
N LEU A 418 -20.38 -1.91 -11.02
CA LEU A 418 -20.26 -1.12 -9.79
C LEU A 418 -21.63 -0.67 -9.27
N LEU A 419 -22.52 -0.17 -10.14
CA LEU A 419 -23.84 0.34 -9.76
C LEU A 419 -24.85 -0.78 -9.41
N GLU A 420 -24.65 -1.98 -9.93
CA GLU A 420 -25.47 -3.17 -9.61
C GLU A 420 -25.14 -3.73 -8.21
N ASN A 421 -23.91 -3.56 -7.76
CA ASN A 421 -23.48 -3.96 -6.43
C ASN A 421 -23.95 -2.95 -5.37
N ARG A 422 -24.01 -3.40 -4.11
CA ARG A 422 -24.21 -2.49 -2.99
C ARG A 422 -23.01 -1.58 -2.86
N ALA A 423 -23.25 -0.30 -2.58
CA ALA A 423 -22.18 0.64 -2.25
C ALA A 423 -21.82 0.56 -0.75
N SER A 424 -20.57 0.85 -0.42
CA SER A 424 -20.17 1.14 0.95
C SER A 424 -20.03 2.65 1.08
N VAL A 425 -20.90 3.29 1.84
CA VAL A 425 -20.95 4.74 1.98
C VAL A 425 -20.63 5.11 3.43
N SER A 426 -19.59 5.90 3.61
CA SER A 426 -19.22 6.43 4.93
C SER A 426 -19.26 7.94 4.93
N SER A 427 -19.99 8.52 5.88
CA SER A 427 -20.13 9.97 6.07
C SER A 427 -19.66 10.36 7.45
N VAL A 428 -18.63 11.23 7.52
CA VAL A 428 -18.06 11.74 8.78
C VAL A 428 -18.17 13.25 8.79
N GLY A 429 -18.73 13.84 9.84
CA GLY A 429 -18.87 15.31 10.00
C GLY A 429 -20.27 15.77 10.35
N ASP A 430 -20.77 16.81 9.69
CA ASP A 430 -22.12 17.39 9.88
C ASP A 430 -23.18 16.52 9.22
N LEU A 431 -23.76 15.61 10.01
CA LEU A 431 -24.75 14.64 9.54
C LEU A 431 -26.13 15.25 9.16
N PHE A 432 -26.40 16.52 9.52
CA PHE A 432 -27.62 17.20 9.12
C PHE A 432 -27.59 17.65 7.66
N VAL A 433 -26.39 17.82 7.08
CA VAL A 433 -26.20 18.32 5.72
C VAL A 433 -25.70 17.23 4.78
N LEU A 434 -24.89 16.29 5.28
CA LEU A 434 -24.36 15.19 4.47
C LEU A 434 -25.50 14.26 4.04
N PRO A 435 -25.58 13.90 2.73
CA PRO A 435 -26.66 13.08 2.19
C PRO A 435 -26.56 11.63 2.67
N TYR A 436 -27.68 10.92 2.64
CA TYR A 436 -27.73 9.47 2.77
C TYR A 436 -27.38 8.79 1.42
N ALA A 437 -27.03 7.53 1.49
CA ALA A 437 -26.76 6.72 0.28
C ALA A 437 -28.00 6.69 -0.63
N GLU A 438 -29.19 6.60 -0.07
CA GLU A 438 -30.47 6.62 -0.79
C GLU A 438 -30.70 7.94 -1.50
N ASP A 439 -30.37 9.10 -0.90
CA ASP A 439 -30.44 10.43 -1.51
C ASP A 439 -29.53 10.57 -2.75
N LEU A 440 -28.50 9.74 -2.83
CA LEU A 440 -27.58 9.65 -3.96
C LEU A 440 -28.04 8.63 -5.02
N GLY A 441 -29.13 7.88 -4.75
CA GLY A 441 -29.61 6.81 -5.62
C GLY A 441 -28.73 5.54 -5.58
N LEU A 442 -27.98 5.35 -4.50
CA LEU A 442 -27.14 4.18 -4.28
C LEU A 442 -27.88 3.13 -3.42
N LYS A 443 -27.64 1.86 -3.71
CA LYS A 443 -28.03 0.75 -2.83
C LYS A 443 -26.89 0.54 -1.85
N ALA A 444 -27.12 0.75 -0.58
CA ALA A 444 -26.17 0.49 0.49
C ALA A 444 -26.47 -0.82 1.24
#